data_90a109ed0a96845e799348672263854e
#
_entry.id   90a109ed0a96845e799348672263854e
#
_cell.length_a   1.000
_cell.length_b   1.000
_cell.length_c   1.000
_cell.angle_alpha   90.00
_cell.angle_beta   90.00
_cell.angle_gamma   90.00
#
_symmetry.space_group_name_H-M   'P 1'
#
loop_
_entity.id
_entity.type
_entity.pdbx_description
1 polymer ?
#
loop_
_entity_poly.entity_id
_entity_poly.type
_entity_poly.pdbx_seq_one_letter_code
_entity_poly.pdbx_strand_id
1 'polypeptide(L)'
;MEKIEHQRSGHRGAFVILRDGEKLAEQTYTVAGSRVIIDHTDVDDRLRGTGAGKKLVQAAVEWARAENVKLMPLCPFAKSVFEKTPDYSDVLAK
;
A
#
# COMPACT_ATOMS: atom_id res chain seq x y z
N MET A 1 -7.25 -4.31 18.87
CA MET A 1 -7.79 -4.76 17.59
C MET A 1 -7.08 -4.05 16.45
N GLU A 2 -6.63 -4.80 15.46
CA GLU A 2 -5.96 -4.24 14.29
C GLU A 2 -6.95 -3.88 13.20
N LYS A 3 -6.72 -2.75 12.53
CA LYS A 3 -7.47 -2.42 11.33
C LYS A 3 -6.59 -1.70 10.33
N ILE A 4 -6.96 -1.82 9.06
CA ILE A 4 -6.29 -1.07 7.98
C ILE A 4 -7.18 0.10 7.64
N GLU A 5 -6.58 1.29 7.58
CA GLU A 5 -7.30 2.52 7.27
C GLU A 5 -6.64 3.20 6.08
N HIS A 6 -7.46 3.74 5.19
CA HIS A 6 -6.98 4.51 4.04
C HIS A 6 -7.18 5.99 4.34
N GLN A 7 -6.07 6.74 4.36
CA GLN A 7 -6.07 8.16 4.65
C GLN A 7 -5.60 8.90 3.39
N ARG A 8 -6.33 9.94 2.99
CA ARG A 8 -5.97 10.68 1.79
C ARG A 8 -6.20 12.17 1.99
N SER A 9 -5.26 12.97 1.47
CA SER A 9 -5.36 14.43 1.46
C SER A 9 -4.81 14.93 0.13
N GLY A 10 -5.73 15.33 -0.79
CA GLY A 10 -5.34 15.78 -2.11
C GLY A 10 -4.67 14.68 -2.93
N HIS A 11 -3.45 14.95 -3.38
CA HIS A 11 -2.68 14.01 -4.21
C HIS A 11 -1.84 13.03 -3.42
N ARG A 12 -1.88 13.10 -2.10
CA ARG A 12 -1.09 12.22 -1.26
C ARG A 12 -1.99 11.41 -0.34
N GLY A 13 -1.54 10.23 0.01
CA GLY A 13 -2.29 9.39 0.92
C GLY A 13 -1.45 8.28 1.50
N ALA A 14 -2.09 7.46 2.31
CA ALA A 14 -1.44 6.34 2.93
C ALA A 14 -2.46 5.26 3.30
N PHE A 15 -1.99 4.01 3.27
CA PHE A 15 -2.68 2.90 3.91
C PHE A 15 -1.93 2.64 5.21
N VAL A 16 -2.65 2.59 6.32
CA VAL A 16 -2.03 2.44 7.63
C VAL A 16 -2.65 1.27 8.37
N ILE A 17 -1.86 0.62 9.22
CA ILE A 17 -2.36 -0.39 10.14
C ILE A 17 -2.36 0.23 11.52
N LEU A 18 -3.55 0.24 12.13
CA LEU A 18 -3.73 0.77 13.47
C LEU A 18 -4.04 -0.38 14.42
N ARG A 19 -3.41 -0.34 15.60
CA ARG A 19 -3.72 -1.26 16.69
C ARG A 19 -4.07 -0.40 17.90
N ASP A 20 -5.33 -0.50 18.34
CA ASP A 20 -5.82 0.28 19.46
C ASP A 20 -5.52 1.78 19.31
N GLY A 21 -5.66 2.28 18.08
CA GLY A 21 -5.44 3.70 17.77
C GLY A 21 -4.01 4.08 17.47
N GLU A 22 -3.06 3.16 17.64
CA GLU A 22 -1.64 3.43 17.38
C GLU A 22 -1.25 2.97 15.98
N LYS A 23 -0.60 3.83 15.22
CA LYS A 23 -0.14 3.48 13.87
C LYS A 23 1.12 2.62 13.96
N LEU A 24 1.02 1.37 13.52
CA LEU A 24 2.12 0.42 13.54
C LEU A 24 2.71 0.13 12.16
N ALA A 25 2.04 0.53 11.11
CA ALA A 25 2.57 0.36 9.76
C ALA A 25 1.95 1.38 8.83
N GLU A 26 2.67 1.74 7.78
CA GLU A 26 2.22 2.77 6.85
C GLU A 26 2.81 2.52 5.47
N GLN A 27 1.98 2.69 4.44
CA GLN A 27 2.45 2.70 3.06
C GLN A 27 1.92 3.99 2.42
N THR A 28 2.84 4.89 2.04
CA THR A 28 2.47 6.18 1.48
C THR A 28 2.44 6.14 -0.04
N TYR A 29 1.63 7.01 -0.63
CA TYR A 29 1.53 7.13 -2.07
C TYR A 29 1.29 8.56 -2.51
N THR A 30 1.56 8.82 -3.80
CA THR A 30 1.28 10.09 -4.46
C THR A 30 0.52 9.80 -5.73
N VAL A 31 -0.54 10.57 -5.98
CA VAL A 31 -1.36 10.42 -7.19
C VAL A 31 -0.82 11.33 -8.28
N ALA A 32 -0.57 10.77 -9.46
CA ALA A 32 -0.09 11.50 -10.62
C ALA A 32 -0.93 11.07 -11.83
N GLY A 33 -2.01 11.80 -12.09
CA GLY A 33 -2.97 11.44 -13.15
C GLY A 33 -3.69 10.14 -12.82
N SER A 34 -3.63 9.17 -13.72
CA SER A 34 -4.24 7.86 -13.51
C SER A 34 -3.29 6.87 -12.84
N ARG A 35 -2.09 7.32 -12.46
CA ARG A 35 -1.09 6.48 -11.78
C ARG A 35 -0.98 6.88 -10.33
N VAL A 36 -0.78 5.88 -9.49
CA VAL A 36 -0.54 6.08 -8.06
C VAL A 36 0.83 5.54 -7.75
N ILE A 37 1.71 6.42 -7.30
CA ILE A 37 3.10 6.05 -7.02
C ILE A 37 3.19 5.65 -5.55
N ILE A 38 3.55 4.39 -5.29
CA ILE A 38 3.80 3.91 -3.93
C ILE A 38 5.21 4.33 -3.56
N ASP A 39 5.31 5.28 -2.63
CA ASP A 39 6.57 5.93 -2.28
C ASP A 39 7.38 5.14 -1.27
N HIS A 40 6.73 4.69 -0.19
CA HIS A 40 7.45 4.17 0.97
C HIS A 40 6.56 3.25 1.79
N THR A 41 7.15 2.22 2.37
CA THR A 41 6.46 1.29 3.27
C THR A 41 7.28 1.18 4.54
N ASP A 42 6.64 1.40 5.69
CA ASP A 42 7.30 1.34 6.98
C ASP A 42 6.47 0.47 7.92
N VAL A 43 7.13 -0.45 8.62
CA VAL A 43 6.47 -1.41 9.51
C VAL A 43 7.21 -1.41 10.85
N ASP A 44 6.45 -1.16 11.93
CA ASP A 44 6.99 -1.23 13.28
C ASP A 44 7.49 -2.64 13.58
N ASP A 45 8.56 -2.75 14.38
CA ASP A 45 9.16 -4.04 14.73
C ASP A 45 8.14 -5.00 15.32
N ARG A 46 7.14 -4.49 16.03
CA ARG A 46 6.08 -5.32 16.62
C ARG A 46 5.28 -6.10 15.59
N LEU A 47 5.26 -5.63 14.34
CA LEU A 47 4.52 -6.29 13.27
C LEU A 47 5.43 -7.01 12.27
N ARG A 48 6.73 -7.03 12.48
CA ARG A 48 7.65 -7.73 11.59
C ARG A 48 7.35 -9.22 11.59
N GLY A 49 7.38 -9.82 10.40
CA GLY A 49 7.11 -11.24 10.25
C GLY A 49 5.64 -11.61 10.29
N THR A 50 4.73 -10.64 10.42
CA THR A 50 3.29 -10.90 10.46
C THR A 50 2.60 -10.76 9.11
N GLY A 51 3.34 -10.34 8.08
CA GLY A 51 2.74 -10.05 6.78
C GLY A 51 2.09 -8.67 6.69
N ALA A 52 2.37 -7.77 7.64
CA ALA A 52 1.75 -6.45 7.68
C ALA A 52 1.98 -5.65 6.40
N GLY A 53 3.22 -5.65 5.88
CA GLY A 53 3.52 -4.94 4.65
C GLY A 53 2.74 -5.47 3.46
N LYS A 54 2.59 -6.80 3.38
CA LYS A 54 1.81 -7.43 2.31
C LYS A 54 0.34 -7.05 2.41
N LYS A 55 -0.20 -6.92 3.62
CA LYS A 55 -1.58 -6.48 3.82
C LYS A 55 -1.78 -5.06 3.31
N LEU A 56 -0.80 -4.20 3.51
CA LEU A 56 -0.85 -2.82 3.00
C LEU A 56 -0.86 -2.80 1.47
N VAL A 57 0.00 -3.61 0.84
CA VAL A 57 0.03 -3.70 -0.61
C VAL A 57 -1.31 -4.24 -1.13
N GLN A 58 -1.85 -5.26 -0.48
CA GLN A 58 -3.14 -5.81 -0.85
C GLN A 58 -4.26 -4.76 -0.77
N ALA A 59 -4.27 -3.96 0.29
CA ALA A 59 -5.25 -2.89 0.43
C ALA A 59 -5.13 -1.87 -0.70
N ALA A 60 -3.91 -1.52 -1.09
CA ALA A 60 -3.67 -0.61 -2.20
C ALA A 60 -4.15 -1.20 -3.52
N VAL A 61 -3.92 -2.50 -3.73
CA VAL A 61 -4.36 -3.20 -4.95
C VAL A 61 -5.89 -3.20 -5.04
N GLU A 62 -6.58 -3.51 -3.95
CA GLU A 62 -8.04 -3.53 -3.93
C GLU A 62 -8.61 -2.15 -4.19
N TRP A 63 -8.01 -1.13 -3.60
CA TRP A 63 -8.42 0.25 -3.86
C TRP A 63 -8.19 0.64 -5.32
N ALA A 64 -7.05 0.26 -5.88
CA ALA A 64 -6.73 0.57 -7.28
C ALA A 64 -7.74 -0.08 -8.24
N ARG A 65 -8.16 -1.30 -7.94
CA ARG A 65 -9.18 -1.97 -8.74
C ARG A 65 -10.52 -1.25 -8.68
N ALA A 66 -10.90 -0.83 -7.47
CA ALA A 66 -12.17 -0.12 -7.26
C ALA A 66 -12.17 1.24 -7.96
N GLU A 67 -11.03 1.95 -7.97
CA GLU A 67 -10.91 3.28 -8.55
C GLU A 67 -10.44 3.26 -10.00
N ASN A 68 -10.13 2.08 -10.53
CA ASN A 68 -9.65 1.92 -11.90
C ASN A 68 -8.39 2.75 -12.18
N VAL A 69 -7.43 2.70 -11.25
CA VAL A 69 -6.13 3.35 -11.39
C VAL A 69 -5.04 2.31 -11.40
N LYS A 70 -3.82 2.72 -11.79
CA LYS A 70 -2.67 1.83 -11.82
C LYS A 70 -1.66 2.24 -10.76
N LEU A 71 -0.99 1.25 -10.20
CA LEU A 71 0.01 1.47 -9.15
C LEU A 71 1.41 1.37 -9.75
N MET A 72 2.28 2.29 -9.36
CA MET A 72 3.70 2.27 -9.71
C MET A 72 4.50 2.11 -8.42
N PRO A 73 4.95 0.89 -8.10
CA PRO A 73 5.68 0.65 -6.85
C PRO A 73 7.14 1.08 -7.00
N LEU A 74 7.50 2.22 -6.42
CA LEU A 74 8.88 2.68 -6.36
C LEU A 74 9.55 2.19 -5.07
N CYS A 75 8.78 1.93 -4.03
CA CYS A 75 9.28 1.35 -2.80
C CYS A 75 9.79 -0.08 -3.08
N PRO A 76 11.03 -0.42 -2.72
CA PRO A 76 11.57 -1.76 -3.00
C PRO A 76 10.73 -2.89 -2.41
N PHE A 77 10.17 -2.69 -1.23
CA PHE A 77 9.31 -3.70 -0.61
C PHE A 77 8.06 -3.96 -1.46
N ALA A 78 7.35 -2.89 -1.82
CA ALA A 78 6.13 -3.02 -2.63
C ALA A 78 6.44 -3.64 -3.99
N LYS A 79 7.53 -3.22 -4.62
CA LYS A 79 7.97 -3.79 -5.89
C LYS A 79 8.19 -5.29 -5.77
N SER A 80 8.83 -5.73 -4.69
CA SER A 80 9.07 -7.14 -4.43
C SER A 80 7.75 -7.91 -4.30
N VAL A 81 6.76 -7.36 -3.62
CA VAL A 81 5.46 -8.02 -3.48
C VAL A 81 4.78 -8.20 -4.84
N PHE A 82 4.83 -7.15 -5.68
CA PHE A 82 4.25 -7.25 -7.03
C PHE A 82 4.96 -8.31 -7.87
N GLU A 83 6.27 -8.40 -7.76
CA GLU A 83 7.04 -9.40 -8.50
C GLU A 83 6.68 -10.82 -8.09
N LYS A 84 6.33 -11.03 -6.83
CA LYS A 84 5.99 -12.34 -6.29
C LYS A 84 4.50 -12.67 -6.39
N THR A 85 3.68 -11.72 -6.83
CA THR A 85 2.22 -11.89 -6.84
C THR A 85 1.67 -11.53 -8.23
N PRO A 86 1.78 -12.45 -9.20
CA PRO A 86 1.30 -12.17 -10.56
C PRO A 86 -0.16 -11.73 -10.65
N ASP A 87 -1.00 -12.12 -9.68
CA ASP A 87 -2.40 -11.73 -9.64
C ASP A 87 -2.60 -10.22 -9.53
N TYR A 88 -1.57 -9.49 -9.12
CA TYR A 88 -1.64 -8.02 -9.00
C TYR A 88 -1.24 -7.28 -10.28
N SER A 89 -0.89 -8.01 -11.34
CA SER A 89 -0.41 -7.39 -12.58
C SER A 89 -1.46 -6.50 -13.25
N ASP A 90 -2.75 -6.75 -13.00
CA ASP A 90 -3.83 -5.96 -13.59
C ASP A 90 -3.82 -4.51 -13.12
N VAL A 91 -3.26 -4.21 -11.96
CA VAL A 91 -3.18 -2.84 -11.43
C VAL A 91 -1.76 -2.27 -11.51
N LEU A 92 -0.83 -3.00 -12.08
CA LEU A 92 0.56 -2.55 -12.17
C LEU A 92 0.73 -1.59 -13.34
N ALA A 93 1.24 -0.40 -13.07
CA ALA A 93 1.54 0.58 -14.12
C ALA A 93 2.73 0.09 -14.95
N LYS A 94 2.65 0.32 -16.26
CA LYS A 94 3.70 -0.08 -17.19
C LYS A 94 4.43 1.14 -17.72
#